data_62ce9be8d34fde8a9422aaa3e0b8b790
#
_entry.id   62ce9be8d34fde8a9422aaa3e0b8b790
#
_cell.length_a   1.000
_cell.length_b   1.000
_cell.length_c   1.000
_cell.angle_alpha   90.00
_cell.angle_beta   90.00
_cell.angle_gamma   90.00
#
_symmetry.space_group_name_H-M   'P 1'
#
loop_
_entity.id
_entity.type
_entity.pdbx_description
1 polymer ?
#
loop_
_entity_poly.entity_id
_entity_poly.type
_entity_poly.pdbx_seq_one_letter_code
_entity_poly.pdbx_strand_id
1 'polypeptide(L)'
;MITVNILICTINKGVVRILDNLPEPREGVSYIVAYQYTDERYWELIPEQLTARKDVMLAKHKGVGLSANRNFALRLATADVVVFADDDARFSNEGLDVIQKTFEEHPELDVAFFQASTYT
;
A
#
# COMPACT_ATOMS: atom_id res chain seq x y z
N MET A 1 -4.25 -9.75 17.34
CA MET A 1 -4.48 -9.45 15.91
C MET A 1 -3.17 -9.09 15.26
N ILE A 2 -2.90 -9.68 14.09
CA ILE A 2 -1.74 -9.32 13.28
C ILE A 2 -2.00 -8.01 12.56
N THR A 3 -1.04 -7.10 12.63
CA THR A 3 -1.12 -5.83 11.91
C THR A 3 -0.44 -5.95 10.54
N VAL A 4 -0.99 -5.27 9.55
CA VAL A 4 -0.53 -5.32 8.16
C VAL A 4 -0.31 -3.90 7.64
N ASN A 5 0.86 -3.65 7.07
CA ASN A 5 1.11 -2.47 6.26
C ASN A 5 1.09 -2.87 4.79
N ILE A 6 0.25 -2.23 4.01
CA ILE A 6 0.25 -2.38 2.57
C ILE A 6 1.08 -1.24 2.00
N LEU A 7 2.19 -1.61 1.35
CA LEU A 7 3.15 -0.67 0.80
C LEU A 7 2.84 -0.47 -0.67
N ILE A 8 2.28 0.70 -0.99
CA ILE A 8 1.86 1.05 -2.36
C ILE A 8 2.91 1.97 -2.95
N CYS A 9 3.60 1.49 -3.99
CA CYS A 9 4.59 2.26 -4.70
C CYS A 9 3.94 2.91 -5.91
N THR A 10 4.14 4.21 -6.06
CA THR A 10 3.58 4.98 -7.16
C THR A 10 4.52 6.10 -7.57
N ILE A 11 4.35 6.61 -8.77
CA ILE A 11 5.13 7.72 -9.29
C ILE A 11 4.23 8.69 -10.05
N ASN A 12 4.44 9.98 -9.83
CA ASN A 12 3.79 11.08 -10.55
C ASN A 12 2.26 10.93 -10.59
N LYS A 13 1.68 10.73 -11.78
CA LYS A 13 0.23 10.64 -11.98
C LYS A 13 -0.41 9.39 -11.36
N GLY A 14 0.39 8.36 -11.10
CA GLY A 14 -0.15 7.09 -10.59
C GLY A 14 -0.89 7.24 -9.27
N VAL A 15 -0.56 8.27 -8.50
CA VAL A 15 -1.17 8.51 -7.18
C VAL A 15 -2.70 8.71 -7.28
N VAL A 16 -3.22 9.17 -8.41
CA VAL A 16 -4.66 9.42 -8.57
C VAL A 16 -5.49 8.13 -8.58
N ARG A 17 -4.86 6.98 -8.84
CA ARG A 17 -5.56 5.69 -8.92
C ARG A 17 -5.80 5.03 -7.57
N ILE A 18 -5.06 5.44 -6.55
CA ILE A 18 -4.97 4.69 -5.30
C ILE A 18 -6.29 4.74 -4.52
N LEU A 19 -6.85 5.92 -4.35
CA LEU A 19 -8.01 6.11 -3.46
C LEU A 19 -9.19 5.19 -3.81
N ASP A 20 -9.51 5.08 -5.10
CA ASP A 20 -10.63 4.28 -5.57
C ASP A 20 -10.41 2.76 -5.40
N ASN A 21 -9.17 2.35 -5.18
CA ASN A 21 -8.81 0.95 -5.03
C ASN A 21 -8.75 0.50 -3.56
N LEU A 22 -8.90 1.43 -2.62
CA LEU A 22 -8.87 1.12 -1.19
C LEU A 22 -10.28 0.83 -0.67
N PRO A 23 -10.44 -0.26 0.10
CA PRO A 23 -11.73 -0.51 0.77
C PRO A 23 -11.89 0.43 1.97
N GLU A 24 -13.02 0.33 2.64
CA GLU A 24 -13.24 1.05 3.89
C GLU A 24 -12.16 0.70 4.91
N PRO A 25 -11.81 1.63 5.81
CA PRO A 25 -10.82 1.36 6.85
C PRO A 25 -11.14 0.10 7.64
N ARG A 26 -10.09 -0.66 7.95
CA ARG A 26 -10.19 -1.93 8.65
C ARG A 26 -9.16 -1.97 9.77
N GLU A 27 -9.58 -2.43 10.94
CA GLU A 27 -8.69 -2.56 12.09
C GLU A 27 -7.49 -3.47 11.76
N GLY A 28 -6.31 -3.02 12.13
CA GLY A 28 -5.07 -3.75 11.93
C GLY A 28 -4.46 -3.60 10.54
N VAL A 29 -5.09 -2.86 9.63
CA VAL A 29 -4.56 -2.63 8.28
C VAL A 29 -4.34 -1.14 8.06
N SER A 30 -3.14 -0.80 7.61
CA SER A 30 -2.82 0.56 7.20
C SER A 30 -1.98 0.54 5.93
N TYR A 31 -1.96 1.68 5.26
CA TYR A 31 -1.35 1.82 3.94
C TYR A 31 -0.23 2.83 4.00
N ILE A 32 0.91 2.47 3.41
CA ILE A 32 2.03 3.39 3.23
C ILE A 32 2.16 3.63 1.73
N VAL A 33 1.87 4.85 1.30
CA VAL A 33 2.01 5.25 -0.09
C VAL A 33 3.38 5.87 -0.26
N ALA A 34 4.28 5.14 -0.91
CA ALA A 34 5.61 5.63 -1.25
C ALA A 34 5.52 6.34 -2.58
N TYR A 35 5.49 7.66 -2.53
CA TYR A 35 5.22 8.51 -3.68
C TYR A 35 6.50 9.11 -4.23
N GLN A 36 6.97 8.54 -5.34
CA GLN A 36 8.06 9.14 -6.12
C GLN A 36 7.52 10.22 -7.05
N TYR A 37 8.32 11.23 -7.26
CA TYR A 37 7.97 12.31 -8.19
C TYR A 37 9.24 12.82 -8.87
N THR A 38 9.09 13.24 -10.11
CA THR A 38 10.17 13.84 -10.90
C THR A 38 10.09 15.37 -10.88
N ASP A 39 8.91 15.92 -10.59
CA ASP A 39 8.66 17.35 -10.52
C ASP A 39 7.60 17.61 -9.44
N GLU A 40 7.81 18.62 -8.63
CA GLU A 40 6.90 18.97 -7.53
C GLU A 40 5.49 19.38 -8.02
N ARG A 41 5.35 19.74 -9.27
CA ARG A 41 4.02 20.05 -9.85
C ARG A 41 3.08 18.85 -9.79
N TYR A 42 3.62 17.61 -9.75
CA TYR A 42 2.79 16.41 -9.62
C TYR A 42 2.11 16.30 -8.25
N TRP A 43 2.59 17.02 -7.24
CA TRP A 43 1.97 17.01 -5.92
C TRP A 43 0.52 17.51 -5.94
N GLU A 44 0.16 18.34 -6.91
CA GLU A 44 -1.20 18.83 -7.06
C GLU A 44 -2.21 17.71 -7.38
N LEU A 45 -1.72 16.59 -7.86
CA LEU A 45 -2.55 15.44 -8.21
C LEU A 45 -2.87 14.55 -7.01
N ILE A 46 -2.23 14.77 -5.87
CA ILE A 46 -2.46 13.96 -4.68
C ILE A 46 -3.89 14.22 -4.19
N PRO A 47 -4.76 13.18 -4.18
CA PRO A 47 -6.13 13.37 -3.71
C PRO A 47 -6.18 13.74 -2.22
N GLU A 48 -6.90 14.79 -1.87
CA GLU A 48 -7.03 15.21 -0.48
C GLU A 48 -7.67 14.13 0.40
N GLN A 49 -8.65 13.41 -0.13
CA GLN A 49 -9.31 12.34 0.60
C GLN A 49 -8.36 11.17 0.89
N LEU A 50 -7.34 10.98 0.07
CA LEU A 50 -6.34 9.95 0.33
C LEU A 50 -5.51 10.29 1.56
N THR A 51 -4.96 11.50 1.60
CA THR A 51 -4.13 11.94 2.72
C THR A 51 -4.93 12.24 3.99
N ALA A 52 -6.23 12.46 3.86
CA ALA A 52 -7.13 12.67 5.00
C ALA A 52 -7.49 11.36 5.71
N ARG A 53 -7.31 10.21 5.07
CA ARG A 53 -7.60 8.91 5.71
C ARG A 53 -6.56 8.64 6.80
N LYS A 54 -7.06 8.26 7.99
CA LYS A 54 -6.20 7.99 9.14
C LYS A 54 -5.36 6.72 8.99
N ASP A 55 -5.81 5.82 8.11
CA ASP A 55 -5.11 4.56 7.83
C ASP A 55 -4.09 4.68 6.70
N VAL A 56 -3.89 5.89 6.14
CA VAL A 56 -2.96 6.13 5.05
C VAL A 56 -1.86 7.10 5.48
N MET A 57 -0.62 6.70 5.24
CA MET A 57 0.54 7.58 5.32
C MET A 57 1.13 7.73 3.93
N LEU A 58 1.20 8.95 3.41
CA LEU A 58 1.85 9.24 2.13
C LEU A 58 3.21 9.89 2.40
N ALA A 59 4.26 9.27 1.88
CA ALA A 59 5.62 9.76 2.01
C ALA A 59 6.19 10.05 0.63
N LYS A 60 6.66 11.27 0.46
CA LYS A 60 7.21 11.75 -0.81
C LYS A 60 8.71 11.50 -0.87
N HIS A 61 9.18 11.05 -2.04
CA HIS A 61 10.61 11.00 -2.26
C HIS A 61 10.94 11.21 -3.74
N LYS A 62 11.78 12.20 -4.00
CA LYS A 62 12.12 12.59 -5.37
C LYS A 62 12.97 11.52 -6.03
N GLY A 63 12.64 11.19 -7.27
CA GLY A 63 13.42 10.24 -8.06
C GLY A 63 12.57 9.27 -8.83
N VAL A 64 13.24 8.28 -9.42
CA VAL A 64 12.63 7.20 -10.17
C VAL A 64 13.28 5.88 -9.76
N GLY A 65 12.58 4.78 -10.00
CA GLY A 65 13.08 3.45 -9.73
C GLY A 65 12.24 2.70 -8.72
N LEU A 66 11.70 1.57 -9.15
CA LEU A 66 10.78 0.78 -8.33
C LEU A 66 11.49 0.17 -7.12
N SER A 67 12.70 -0.36 -7.30
CA SER A 67 13.45 -0.97 -6.19
C SER A 67 13.78 0.05 -5.11
N ALA A 68 14.20 1.25 -5.50
CA ALA A 68 14.48 2.31 -4.55
C ALA A 68 13.21 2.73 -3.79
N ASN A 69 12.08 2.77 -4.49
CA ASN A 69 10.80 3.13 -3.89
C ASN A 69 10.30 2.05 -2.92
N ARG A 70 10.44 0.79 -3.27
CA ARG A 70 10.10 -0.33 -2.38
C ARG A 70 10.94 -0.31 -1.11
N ASN A 71 12.24 -0.07 -1.25
CA ASN A 71 13.13 0.04 -0.09
C ASN A 71 12.77 1.23 0.79
N PHE A 72 12.42 2.34 0.20
CA PHE A 72 11.94 3.52 0.93
C PHE A 72 10.68 3.20 1.73
N ALA A 73 9.69 2.56 1.09
CA ALA A 73 8.45 2.16 1.75
C ALA A 73 8.71 1.17 2.89
N LEU A 74 9.59 0.20 2.67
CA LEU A 74 9.90 -0.82 3.66
C LEU A 74 10.49 -0.22 4.92
N ARG A 75 11.33 0.80 4.80
CA ARG A 75 11.91 1.48 5.96
C ARG A 75 10.89 2.21 6.82
N LEU A 76 9.73 2.54 6.25
CA LEU A 76 8.64 3.21 6.97
C LEU A 76 7.67 2.22 7.62
N ALA A 77 7.77 0.96 7.28
CA ALA A 77 6.82 -0.06 7.76
C ALA A 77 7.04 -0.34 9.25
N THR A 78 5.93 -0.47 9.97
CA THR A 78 5.93 -0.73 11.43
C THR A 78 5.07 -1.92 11.83
N ALA A 79 4.31 -2.49 10.88
CA ALA A 79 3.39 -3.59 11.16
C ALA A 79 4.10 -4.95 11.23
N ASP A 80 3.37 -5.95 11.71
CA ASP A 80 3.89 -7.32 11.79
C ASP A 80 4.14 -7.93 10.42
N VAL A 81 3.31 -7.55 9.44
CA VAL A 81 3.35 -8.08 8.07
C VAL A 81 3.33 -6.91 7.10
N VAL A 82 4.12 -7.02 6.03
CA VAL A 82 4.10 -6.05 4.94
C VAL A 82 3.65 -6.73 3.65
N VAL A 83 2.87 -6.00 2.85
CA VAL A 83 2.39 -6.46 1.55
C VAL A 83 2.78 -5.39 0.53
N PHE A 84 3.51 -5.79 -0.51
CA PHE A 84 3.82 -4.87 -1.61
C PHE A 84 2.70 -4.86 -2.62
N ALA A 85 2.35 -3.68 -3.10
CA ALA A 85 1.30 -3.51 -4.09
C ALA A 85 1.64 -2.38 -5.07
N ASP A 86 1.15 -2.52 -6.29
CA ASP A 86 1.21 -1.45 -7.28
C ASP A 86 0.02 -0.50 -7.10
N ASP A 87 0.09 0.69 -7.69
CA ASP A 87 -0.93 1.72 -7.52
C ASP A 87 -2.28 1.38 -8.19
N ASP A 88 -2.31 0.37 -9.05
CA ASP A 88 -3.53 -0.13 -9.70
C ASP A 88 -4.11 -1.38 -9.02
N ALA A 89 -3.48 -1.86 -7.97
CA ALA A 89 -3.98 -3.00 -7.22
C ALA A 89 -5.22 -2.62 -6.41
N ARG A 90 -6.28 -3.41 -6.54
CA ARG A 90 -7.52 -3.21 -5.80
C ARG A 90 -7.62 -4.22 -4.67
N PHE A 91 -7.94 -3.74 -3.48
CA PHE A 91 -8.10 -4.56 -2.29
C PHE A 91 -9.57 -4.69 -1.92
N SER A 92 -9.95 -5.87 -1.44
CA SER A 92 -11.28 -6.11 -0.87
C SER A 92 -11.14 -6.46 0.61
N ASN A 93 -12.19 -6.28 1.38
CA ASN A 93 -12.20 -6.69 2.78
C ASN A 93 -11.98 -8.20 2.92
N GLU A 94 -12.51 -8.98 2.00
CA GLU A 94 -12.32 -10.44 1.98
C GLU A 94 -10.86 -10.81 1.74
N GLY A 95 -10.21 -10.13 0.79
CA GLY A 95 -8.78 -10.34 0.51
C GLY A 95 -7.89 -9.97 1.69
N LEU A 96 -8.19 -8.86 2.35
CA LEU A 96 -7.46 -8.44 3.54
C LEU A 96 -7.65 -9.42 4.71
N ASP A 97 -8.85 -9.96 4.85
CA ASP A 97 -9.13 -10.99 5.85
C ASP A 97 -8.29 -12.23 5.62
N VAL A 98 -8.18 -12.67 4.38
CA VAL A 98 -7.33 -13.81 4.02
C VAL A 98 -5.87 -13.56 4.39
N ILE A 99 -5.37 -12.37 4.11
CA ILE A 99 -3.98 -12.02 4.44
C ILE A 99 -3.75 -12.08 5.95
N GLN A 100 -4.61 -11.46 6.74
CA GLN A 100 -4.47 -11.45 8.20
C GLN A 100 -4.57 -12.86 8.78
N LYS A 101 -5.56 -13.64 8.34
CA LYS A 101 -5.75 -15.00 8.84
C LYS A 101 -4.60 -15.94 8.48
N THR A 102 -4.06 -15.79 7.26
CA THR A 102 -2.94 -16.64 6.83
C THR A 102 -1.75 -16.51 7.79
N PHE A 103 -1.37 -15.29 8.14
CA PHE A 103 -0.23 -15.09 9.03
C PHE A 103 -0.57 -15.34 10.50
N GLU A 104 -1.82 -15.18 10.91
CA GLU A 104 -2.25 -15.56 12.26
C GLU A 104 -2.25 -17.06 12.47
N GLU A 105 -2.68 -17.84 11.47
CA GLU A 105 -2.76 -19.29 11.54
C GLU A 105 -1.42 -19.97 11.25
N HIS A 106 -0.51 -19.27 10.58
CA HIS A 106 0.80 -19.80 10.20
C HIS A 106 1.92 -18.85 10.62
N PRO A 107 2.14 -18.69 11.93
CA PRO A 107 3.16 -17.76 12.42
C PRO A 107 4.58 -18.14 12.02
N GLU A 108 4.80 -19.37 11.53
CA GLU A 108 6.08 -19.83 11.02
C GLU A 108 6.43 -19.31 9.63
N LEU A 109 5.45 -18.74 8.93
CA LEU A 109 5.69 -18.24 7.58
C LEU A 109 6.45 -16.90 7.61
N ASP A 110 7.52 -16.82 6.82
CA ASP A 110 8.21 -15.56 6.55
C ASP A 110 7.61 -14.85 5.34
N VAL A 111 7.18 -15.61 4.32
CA VAL A 111 6.64 -15.08 3.05
C VAL A 111 5.46 -15.93 2.60
N ALA A 112 4.45 -15.26 2.06
CA ALA A 112 3.33 -15.92 1.38
C ALA A 112 3.00 -15.15 0.11
N PHE A 113 2.59 -15.88 -0.93
CA PHE A 113 2.12 -15.29 -2.18
C PHE A 113 0.63 -15.50 -2.31
N PHE A 114 -0.08 -14.43 -2.67
CA PHE A 114 -1.52 -14.47 -2.84
C PHE A 114 -1.85 -14.27 -4.31
N GLN A 115 -2.78 -15.06 -4.81
CA GLN A 115 -3.21 -14.93 -6.19
C GLN A 115 -4.14 -13.73 -6.35
N ALA A 116 -3.82 -12.84 -7.27
CA ALA A 116 -4.69 -11.73 -7.64
C ALA A 116 -5.68 -12.19 -8.70
N SER A 117 -6.93 -11.77 -8.53
CA SER A 117 -7.96 -11.98 -9.56
C SER A 117 -7.90 -10.85 -10.57
N THR A 118 -8.13 -11.17 -11.84
CA THR A 118 -8.26 -10.16 -12.88
C THR A 118 -9.73 -9.76 -13.01
N TYR A 119 -9.95 -8.46 -13.20
CA TYR A 119 -11.28 -7.93 -13.47
C TYR A 119 -11.46 -7.79 -14.98
N THR A 120 -12.52 -8.31 -15.49
CA THR A 120 -12.86 -8.17 -16.91
C THR A 120 -14.11 -7.34 -17.07
#